data_bff90816043824a84e72d72e625379b5
#
_entry.id   bff90816043824a84e72d72e625379b5
#
_cell.length_a   1.000
_cell.length_b   1.000
_cell.length_c   1.000
_cell.angle_alpha   90.00
_cell.angle_beta   90.00
_cell.angle_gamma   90.00
#
_symmetry.space_group_name_H-M   'P 1'
#
loop_
_entity.id
_entity.type
_entity.pdbx_description
1 polymer ?
#
loop_
_entity_poly.entity_id
_entity_poly.type
_entity_poly.pdbx_seq_one_letter_code
_entity_poly.pdbx_strand_id
1 'polypeptide(L)'
;GPESSREVHDAIELLNAERIGHGIHIINDVPVMDLCQEKNVTLEICPTSNWLTSAVPTTAKHPIKRLMNYGVPVTINSDDPSLFGIDLCHEYEILHREHGFTEKDFHACNQRAANASFIDATEKARVWRNL
;
A
#
# COMPACT_ATOMS: atom_id res chain seq x y z
N GLY A 1 1.07 14.88 -6.75
CA GLY A 1 1.93 16.09 -6.91
C GLY A 1 2.84 16.31 -5.71
N PRO A 2 3.70 17.34 -5.73
CA PRO A 2 4.61 17.64 -4.59
C PRO A 2 3.86 17.91 -3.28
N GLU A 3 2.65 18.44 -3.36
CA GLU A 3 1.81 18.69 -2.19
C GLU A 3 1.39 17.39 -1.50
N SER A 4 1.03 16.35 -2.28
CA SER A 4 0.65 15.05 -1.72
C SER A 4 1.80 14.36 -0.97
N SER A 5 3.04 14.53 -1.42
CA SER A 5 4.20 13.99 -0.72
C SER A 5 4.44 14.70 0.61
N ARG A 6 4.29 16.02 0.62
CA ARG A 6 4.36 16.81 1.86
C ARG A 6 3.27 16.44 2.86
N GLU A 7 2.05 16.19 2.37
CA GLU A 7 0.94 15.74 3.23
C GLU A 7 1.26 14.40 3.91
N VAL A 8 1.90 13.47 3.19
CA VAL A 8 2.36 12.21 3.77
C VAL A 8 3.44 12.45 4.83
N HIS A 9 4.43 13.29 4.53
CA HIS A 9 5.46 13.69 5.49
C HIS A 9 4.83 14.28 6.77
N ASP A 10 3.93 15.24 6.62
CA ASP A 10 3.30 15.93 7.75
C ASP A 10 2.39 14.98 8.56
N ALA A 11 1.70 14.05 7.91
CA ALA A 11 0.93 13.01 8.59
C ALA A 11 1.81 12.12 9.48
N ILE A 12 3.01 11.77 9.00
CA ILE A 12 3.96 10.95 9.75
C ILE A 12 4.58 11.76 10.91
N GLU A 13 5.11 12.94 10.63
CA GLU A 13 5.89 13.72 11.60
C GLU A 13 5.03 14.46 12.62
N LEU A 14 3.88 15.00 12.21
CA LEU A 14 3.03 15.81 13.08
C LEU A 14 1.89 15.03 13.74
N LEU A 15 1.37 13.99 13.05
CA LEU A 15 0.23 13.22 13.53
C LEU A 15 0.61 11.80 13.99
N ASN A 16 1.88 11.41 13.84
CA ASN A 16 2.38 10.06 14.15
C ASN A 16 1.57 8.96 13.43
N ALA A 17 1.20 9.19 12.17
CA ALA A 17 0.46 8.22 11.39
C ALA A 17 1.28 6.94 11.20
N GLU A 18 0.68 5.79 11.50
CA GLU A 18 1.30 4.47 11.32
C GLU A 18 0.92 3.85 9.96
N ARG A 19 -0.17 4.33 9.35
CA ARG A 19 -0.67 3.92 8.05
C ARG A 19 -1.15 5.13 7.27
N ILE A 20 -0.93 5.09 5.95
CA ILE A 20 -1.36 6.15 5.00
C ILE A 20 -2.20 5.50 3.90
N GLY A 21 -3.44 5.95 3.74
CA GLY A 21 -4.27 5.55 2.60
C GLY A 21 -3.67 6.04 1.29
N HIS A 22 -3.54 5.16 0.31
CA HIS A 22 -2.90 5.41 -0.99
C HIS A 22 -1.43 5.85 -0.89
N GLY A 23 -1.16 7.15 -0.82
CA GLY A 23 0.19 7.72 -0.63
C GLY A 23 1.17 7.55 -1.80
N ILE A 24 0.72 7.09 -2.97
CA ILE A 24 1.59 6.65 -4.09
C ILE A 24 2.47 7.75 -4.71
N HIS A 25 2.11 9.01 -4.50
CA HIS A 25 2.85 10.15 -5.06
C HIS A 25 4.23 10.36 -4.43
N ILE A 26 4.52 9.71 -3.29
CA ILE A 26 5.86 9.74 -2.68
C ILE A 26 6.92 9.04 -3.53
N ILE A 27 6.53 8.29 -4.57
CA ILE A 27 7.47 7.55 -5.45
C ILE A 27 8.59 8.41 -6.05
N ASN A 28 8.42 9.70 -6.10
CA ASN A 28 9.42 10.66 -6.60
C ASN A 28 10.05 11.50 -5.48
N ASP A 29 9.79 11.15 -4.22
CA ASP A 29 10.28 11.87 -3.04
C ASP A 29 11.04 10.91 -2.13
N VAL A 30 12.35 10.79 -2.41
CA VAL A 30 13.24 9.87 -1.68
C VAL A 30 13.23 10.11 -0.17
N PRO A 31 13.35 11.36 0.33
CA PRO A 31 13.25 11.63 1.76
C PRO A 31 11.98 11.09 2.43
N VAL A 32 10.83 11.21 1.76
CA VAL A 32 9.55 10.70 2.32
C VAL A 32 9.45 9.19 2.23
N MET A 33 10.00 8.57 1.18
CA MET A 33 10.12 7.11 1.12
C MET A 33 11.02 6.55 2.22
N ASP A 34 12.16 7.20 2.48
CA ASP A 34 13.06 6.84 3.58
C ASP A 34 12.35 6.98 4.94
N LEU A 35 11.61 8.07 5.15
CA LEU A 35 10.83 8.29 6.36
C LEU A 35 9.80 7.17 6.58
N CYS A 36 9.09 6.74 5.53
CA CYS A 36 8.16 5.62 5.63
C CYS A 36 8.84 4.33 6.07
N GLN A 37 10.06 4.07 5.59
CA GLN A 37 10.84 2.89 6.00
C GLN A 37 11.31 3.01 7.46
N GLU A 38 11.92 4.12 7.82
CA GLU A 38 12.48 4.36 9.16
C GLU A 38 11.42 4.29 10.25
N LYS A 39 10.25 4.88 10.00
CA LYS A 39 9.12 4.88 10.93
C LYS A 39 8.21 3.66 10.77
N ASN A 40 8.52 2.77 9.82
CA ASN A 40 7.72 1.58 9.49
C ASN A 40 6.24 1.91 9.15
N VAL A 41 6.02 3.05 8.47
CA VAL A 41 4.69 3.50 8.05
C VAL A 41 4.25 2.74 6.82
N THR A 42 3.05 2.17 6.85
CA THR A 42 2.51 1.33 5.79
C THR A 42 1.60 2.12 4.85
N LEU A 43 1.86 2.05 3.55
CA LEU A 43 0.94 2.57 2.53
C LEU A 43 -0.15 1.54 2.21
N GLU A 44 -1.41 1.94 2.32
CA GLU A 44 -2.58 1.14 1.97
C GLU A 44 -2.97 1.42 0.52
N ILE A 45 -2.37 0.64 -0.40
CA ILE A 45 -2.44 0.91 -1.84
C ILE A 45 -3.65 0.23 -2.48
N CYS A 46 -4.37 0.97 -3.31
CA CYS A 46 -5.59 0.55 -4.00
C CYS A 46 -5.42 0.74 -5.52
N PRO A 47 -4.82 -0.21 -6.27
CA PRO A 47 -4.41 -0.02 -7.66
C PRO A 47 -5.53 0.42 -8.59
N THR A 48 -6.68 -0.26 -8.57
CA THR A 48 -7.82 0.07 -9.43
C THR A 48 -8.43 1.42 -9.07
N SER A 49 -8.61 1.72 -7.78
CA SER A 49 -9.07 3.03 -7.33
C SER A 49 -8.13 4.16 -7.79
N ASN A 50 -6.82 3.97 -7.66
CA ASN A 50 -5.85 4.97 -8.11
C ASN A 50 -5.92 5.23 -9.63
N TRP A 51 -6.28 4.23 -10.43
CA TRP A 51 -6.55 4.42 -11.85
C TRP A 51 -7.87 5.14 -12.08
N LEU A 52 -8.97 4.68 -11.49
CA LEU A 52 -10.31 5.26 -11.68
C LEU A 52 -10.40 6.72 -11.23
N THR A 53 -9.66 7.07 -10.18
CA THR A 53 -9.55 8.45 -9.69
C THR A 53 -8.49 9.29 -10.42
N SER A 54 -7.88 8.75 -11.47
CA SER A 54 -6.85 9.42 -12.28
C SER A 54 -5.55 9.77 -11.54
N ALA A 55 -5.29 9.14 -10.39
CA ALA A 55 -4.00 9.25 -9.69
C ALA A 55 -2.86 8.59 -10.48
N VAL A 56 -3.19 7.58 -11.29
CA VAL A 56 -2.30 6.98 -12.29
C VAL A 56 -3.01 6.88 -13.64
N PRO A 57 -2.29 6.96 -14.77
CA PRO A 57 -2.92 6.94 -16.10
C PRO A 57 -3.46 5.56 -16.49
N THR A 58 -2.88 4.50 -15.96
CA THR A 58 -3.34 3.09 -16.12
C THR A 58 -2.85 2.27 -14.94
N THR A 59 -3.50 1.13 -14.67
CA THR A 59 -3.04 0.17 -13.66
C THR A 59 -1.63 -0.34 -13.95
N ALA A 60 -1.27 -0.57 -15.21
CA ALA A 60 0.07 -1.00 -15.63
C ALA A 60 1.19 0.03 -15.32
N LYS A 61 0.85 1.31 -15.15
CA LYS A 61 1.81 2.37 -14.76
C LYS A 61 1.81 2.66 -13.25
N HIS A 62 1.11 1.85 -12.47
CA HIS A 62 1.04 2.03 -11.03
C HIS A 62 2.41 1.83 -10.37
N PRO A 63 2.85 2.71 -9.44
CA PRO A 63 4.20 2.65 -8.87
C PRO A 63 4.39 1.60 -7.76
N ILE A 64 3.38 0.78 -7.42
CA ILE A 64 3.40 -0.15 -6.28
C ILE A 64 4.66 -1.05 -6.26
N LYS A 65 5.04 -1.63 -7.41
CA LYS A 65 6.21 -2.52 -7.48
C LYS A 65 7.52 -1.75 -7.22
N ARG A 66 7.60 -0.50 -7.67
CA ARG A 66 8.75 0.38 -7.43
C ARG A 66 8.84 0.77 -5.96
N LEU A 67 7.74 1.15 -5.33
CA LEU A 67 7.66 1.45 -3.90
C LEU A 67 8.09 0.25 -3.07
N MET A 68 7.55 -0.93 -3.38
CA MET A 68 7.90 -2.18 -2.71
C MET A 68 9.37 -2.55 -2.88
N ASN A 69 9.92 -2.42 -4.09
CA ASN A 69 11.34 -2.69 -4.37
C ASN A 69 12.28 -1.68 -3.70
N TYR A 70 11.83 -0.46 -3.47
CA TYR A 70 12.57 0.54 -2.70
C TYR A 70 12.61 0.18 -1.20
N GLY A 71 11.63 -0.58 -0.72
CA GLY A 71 11.52 -1.03 0.67
C GLY A 71 10.40 -0.31 1.45
N VAL A 72 9.59 0.52 0.79
CA VAL A 72 8.41 1.12 1.43
C VAL A 72 7.42 0.03 1.81
N PRO A 73 6.94 -0.02 3.06
CA PRO A 73 5.93 -0.98 3.46
C PRO A 73 4.60 -0.73 2.74
N VAL A 74 4.07 -1.75 2.06
CA VAL A 74 2.82 -1.62 1.31
C VAL A 74 1.85 -2.76 1.61
N THR A 75 0.55 -2.46 1.53
CA THR A 75 -0.53 -3.45 1.50
C THR A 75 -1.36 -3.27 0.24
N ILE A 76 -2.13 -4.30 -0.13
CA ILE A 76 -3.02 -4.29 -1.29
C ILE A 76 -4.45 -4.22 -0.78
N ASN A 77 -5.22 -3.27 -1.27
CA ASN A 77 -6.58 -2.97 -0.80
C ASN A 77 -7.49 -2.68 -2.00
N SER A 78 -8.78 -2.92 -1.84
CA SER A 78 -9.80 -2.70 -2.88
C SER A 78 -10.45 -1.32 -2.82
N ASP A 79 -10.21 -0.55 -1.74
CA ASP A 79 -10.87 0.74 -1.45
C ASP A 79 -12.39 0.56 -1.31
N ASP A 80 -13.14 0.92 -2.33
CA ASP A 80 -14.60 0.82 -2.36
C ASP A 80 -15.07 -0.22 -3.38
N PRO A 81 -15.11 -1.51 -3.00
CA PRO A 81 -15.41 -2.60 -3.92
C PRO A 81 -16.83 -2.51 -4.50
N SER A 82 -17.79 -2.00 -3.71
CA SER A 82 -19.17 -1.84 -4.16
C SER A 82 -19.30 -0.76 -5.23
N LEU A 83 -18.61 0.36 -5.07
CA LEU A 83 -18.63 1.48 -6.01
C LEU A 83 -17.91 1.13 -7.31
N PHE A 84 -16.78 0.47 -7.22
CA PHE A 84 -15.94 0.14 -8.38
C PHE A 84 -16.28 -1.20 -9.04
N GLY A 85 -17.15 -2.00 -8.43
CA GLY A 85 -17.53 -3.31 -8.94
C GLY A 85 -16.38 -4.32 -8.97
N ILE A 86 -15.49 -4.25 -8.00
CA ILE A 86 -14.28 -5.08 -7.88
C ILE A 86 -14.23 -5.78 -6.53
N ASP A 87 -13.29 -6.70 -6.39
CA ASP A 87 -12.91 -7.31 -5.12
C ASP A 87 -11.38 -7.37 -4.97
N LEU A 88 -10.91 -7.90 -3.88
CA LEU A 88 -9.47 -8.02 -3.64
C LEU A 88 -8.80 -9.00 -4.62
N CYS A 89 -9.51 -10.04 -5.07
CA CYS A 89 -8.99 -10.96 -6.08
C CYS A 89 -8.68 -10.26 -7.39
N HIS A 90 -9.53 -9.33 -7.81
CA HIS A 90 -9.30 -8.47 -8.98
C HIS A 90 -8.00 -7.67 -8.87
N GLU A 91 -7.73 -7.07 -7.72
CA GLU A 91 -6.48 -6.34 -7.48
C GLU A 91 -5.25 -7.27 -7.59
N TYR A 92 -5.34 -8.48 -7.05
CA TYR A 92 -4.28 -9.48 -7.13
C TYR A 92 -4.04 -9.92 -8.57
N GLU A 93 -5.10 -10.14 -9.37
CA GLU A 93 -4.99 -10.50 -10.79
C GLU A 93 -4.28 -9.42 -11.61
N ILE A 94 -4.64 -8.15 -11.40
CA ILE A 94 -3.99 -7.00 -12.05
C ILE A 94 -2.50 -6.96 -11.70
N LEU A 95 -2.17 -7.05 -10.41
CA LEU A 95 -0.79 -6.98 -9.96
C LEU A 95 0.05 -8.16 -10.46
N HIS A 96 -0.53 -9.35 -10.51
CA HIS A 96 0.14 -10.49 -11.11
C HIS A 96 0.40 -10.29 -12.61
N ARG A 97 -0.64 -9.93 -13.37
CA ARG A 97 -0.58 -9.80 -14.84
C ARG A 97 0.29 -8.63 -15.30
N GLU A 98 0.16 -7.46 -14.65
CA GLU A 98 0.73 -6.20 -15.14
C GLU A 98 2.05 -5.82 -14.45
N HIS A 99 2.27 -6.28 -13.22
CA HIS A 99 3.45 -5.95 -12.43
C HIS A 99 4.33 -7.15 -12.08
N GLY A 100 3.95 -8.35 -12.54
CA GLY A 100 4.71 -9.57 -12.28
C GLY A 100 4.80 -9.93 -10.79
N PHE A 101 3.77 -9.60 -10.01
CA PHE A 101 3.70 -10.01 -8.62
C PHE A 101 3.69 -11.53 -8.53
N THR A 102 4.53 -12.06 -7.68
CA THR A 102 4.63 -13.48 -7.36
C THR A 102 3.89 -13.79 -6.07
N GLU A 103 3.68 -15.07 -5.79
CA GLU A 103 3.12 -15.52 -4.51
C GLU A 103 3.90 -14.95 -3.31
N LYS A 104 5.24 -14.87 -3.43
CA LYS A 104 6.11 -14.27 -2.42
C LYS A 104 5.79 -12.78 -2.18
N ASP A 105 5.52 -12.02 -3.23
CA ASP A 105 5.16 -10.60 -3.13
C ASP A 105 3.81 -10.45 -2.41
N PHE A 106 2.82 -11.26 -2.78
CA PHE A 106 1.51 -11.26 -2.13
C PHE A 106 1.59 -11.65 -0.66
N HIS A 107 2.36 -12.69 -0.35
CA HIS A 107 2.61 -13.10 1.04
C HIS A 107 3.23 -11.97 1.86
N ALA A 108 4.22 -11.26 1.31
CA ALA A 108 4.85 -10.11 1.97
C ALA A 108 3.84 -8.97 2.24
N CYS A 109 2.95 -8.66 1.28
CA CYS A 109 1.90 -7.66 1.47
C CYS A 109 0.88 -8.09 2.55
N ASN A 110 0.49 -9.37 2.56
CA ASN A 110 -0.45 -9.90 3.56
C ASN A 110 0.15 -9.92 4.97
N GLN A 111 1.43 -10.31 5.09
CA GLN A 111 2.15 -10.24 6.35
C GLN A 111 2.26 -8.79 6.85
N ARG A 112 2.50 -7.85 5.94
CA ARG A 112 2.50 -6.43 6.26
C ARG A 112 1.13 -5.96 6.75
N ALA A 113 0.04 -6.38 6.11
CA ALA A 113 -1.32 -6.04 6.53
C ALA A 113 -1.63 -6.55 7.95
N ALA A 114 -1.23 -7.79 8.26
CA ALA A 114 -1.36 -8.34 9.59
C ALA A 114 -0.57 -7.53 10.64
N ASN A 115 0.68 -7.17 10.33
CA ASN A 115 1.53 -6.40 11.23
C ASN A 115 1.02 -4.98 11.45
N ALA A 116 0.54 -4.32 10.40
CA ALA A 116 0.03 -2.95 10.45
C ALA A 116 -1.39 -2.84 11.04
N SER A 117 -2.11 -3.95 11.24
CA SER A 117 -3.44 -3.94 11.85
C SER A 117 -3.38 -3.47 13.30
N PHE A 118 -4.42 -2.78 13.76
CA PHE A 118 -4.52 -2.25 15.14
C PHE A 118 -5.08 -3.23 16.17
N ILE A 119 -5.34 -4.49 15.77
CA ILE A 119 -5.75 -5.53 16.71
C ILE A 119 -4.56 -5.98 17.58
N ASP A 120 -4.85 -6.48 18.77
CA ASP A 120 -3.81 -6.91 19.70
C ASP A 120 -3.05 -8.17 19.23
N ALA A 121 -1.89 -8.43 19.84
CA ALA A 121 -1.01 -9.53 19.45
C ALA A 121 -1.66 -10.91 19.61
N THR A 122 -2.55 -11.10 20.60
CA THR A 122 -3.25 -12.36 20.83
C THR A 122 -4.23 -12.63 19.70
N GLU A 123 -4.98 -11.62 19.29
CA GLU A 123 -5.94 -11.72 18.19
C GLU A 123 -5.21 -11.90 16.86
N LYS A 124 -4.08 -11.20 16.62
CA LYS A 124 -3.23 -11.44 15.46
C LYS A 124 -2.80 -12.89 15.36
N ALA A 125 -2.28 -13.47 16.42
CA ALA A 125 -1.85 -14.87 16.47
C ALA A 125 -3.01 -15.86 16.22
N ARG A 126 -4.23 -15.50 16.62
CA ARG A 126 -5.43 -16.30 16.39
C ARG A 126 -5.88 -16.28 14.93
N VAL A 127 -5.86 -15.11 14.29
CA VAL A 127 -6.40 -14.88 12.94
C VAL A 127 -5.38 -15.26 11.86
N TRP A 128 -4.12 -14.91 12.05
CA TRP A 128 -3.02 -15.16 11.09
C TRP A 128 -2.04 -16.23 11.58
N ARG A 129 -2.53 -17.44 11.80
CA ARG A 129 -1.72 -18.54 12.36
C ARG A 129 -0.55 -19.00 11.48
N ASN A 130 -0.54 -18.68 10.19
CA ASN A 130 0.41 -19.18 9.20
C ASN A 130 1.00 -18.08 8.30
N LEU A 131 1.02 -16.82 8.74
CA LEU A 131 1.71 -15.75 8.03
C LEU A 131 3.17 -15.64 8.43
#